data_4e81ff8feacba5df01539c4614ccdd21
#
_entry.id   4e81ff8feacba5df01539c4614ccdd21
#
_cell.length_a   1.000
_cell.length_b   1.000
_cell.length_c   1.000
_cell.angle_alpha   90.00
_cell.angle_beta   90.00
_cell.angle_gamma   90.00
#
_symmetry.space_group_name_H-M   'P 1'
#
loop_
_entity.id
_entity.type
_entity.pdbx_description
1 polymer ?
#
loop_
_entity_poly.entity_id
_entity_poly.type
_entity_poly.pdbx_seq_one_letter_code
_entity_poly.pdbx_strand_id
1 'polypeptide(L)'
;ELLETLRRMEKRGALEKMRKVRQRCGEVFRHAIVTGRAEYNPAPDLATALATPKKTHFPFLTAEELPHFLRDLAGYTGSVITKTATQIIMLTGVRTQELRFARWEDINFEKRLWEIPAEVMKMKRPHIVPMSDQVVELFESLKPITGLYPLVFVGRNDRMKPISKESVNQVIELLGYKGRLTGHGFRHTMSTILHEEGFNSAWIETQLAHVDKNAIRGTYNHAQYLEGRREMMQWYADFIGQVGKFQLTSSLCSY
;
A
#
# COMPACT_ATOMS: atom_id res chain seq x y z
N GLU A 1 24.89 -24.33 -16.94
CA GLU A 1 24.52 -23.06 -17.60
C GLU A 1 23.44 -22.29 -16.81
N LEU A 2 22.20 -22.84 -16.59
CA LEU A 2 21.19 -22.16 -15.80
C LEU A 2 21.63 -21.91 -14.35
N LEU A 3 22.17 -22.93 -13.66
CA LEU A 3 22.69 -22.80 -12.29
C LEU A 3 23.76 -21.71 -12.19
N GLU A 4 24.66 -21.65 -13.14
CA GLU A 4 25.76 -20.68 -13.17
C GLU A 4 25.20 -19.24 -13.30
N THR A 5 24.20 -19.03 -14.16
CA THR A 5 23.53 -17.75 -14.31
C THR A 5 22.84 -17.33 -13.00
N LEU A 6 22.16 -18.24 -12.32
CA LEU A 6 21.51 -18.00 -11.04
C LEU A 6 22.52 -17.69 -9.93
N ARG A 7 23.67 -18.39 -9.89
CA ARG A 7 24.77 -18.12 -8.94
C ARG A 7 25.39 -16.74 -9.14
N ARG A 8 25.49 -16.23 -10.38
CA ARG A 8 25.89 -14.83 -10.62
C ARG A 8 24.94 -13.83 -9.98
N MET A 9 23.63 -14.12 -9.98
CA MET A 9 22.64 -13.28 -9.30
C MET A 9 22.75 -13.42 -7.78
N GLU A 10 22.98 -14.61 -7.27
CA GLU A 10 23.20 -14.91 -5.86
C GLU A 10 24.40 -14.12 -5.32
N LYS A 11 25.56 -14.17 -5.99
CA LYS A 11 26.78 -13.43 -5.62
C LYS A 11 26.55 -11.90 -5.54
N ARG A 12 25.63 -11.36 -6.31
CA ARG A 12 25.24 -9.94 -6.26
C ARG A 12 24.21 -9.62 -5.18
N GLY A 13 23.81 -10.59 -4.33
CA GLY A 13 22.79 -10.43 -3.31
C GLY A 13 21.37 -10.31 -3.85
N ALA A 14 21.13 -10.52 -5.15
CA ALA A 14 19.82 -10.35 -5.79
C ALA A 14 18.92 -11.60 -5.62
N LEU A 15 18.79 -12.11 -4.38
CA LEU A 15 18.19 -13.41 -4.08
C LEU A 15 16.72 -13.52 -4.52
N GLU A 16 15.89 -12.48 -4.29
CA GLU A 16 14.50 -12.47 -4.72
C GLU A 16 14.35 -12.46 -6.25
N LYS A 17 15.20 -11.71 -6.96
CA LYS A 17 15.23 -11.74 -8.43
C LYS A 17 15.65 -13.11 -8.93
N MET A 18 16.69 -13.68 -8.35
CA MET A 18 17.19 -15.03 -8.67
C MET A 18 16.07 -16.07 -8.51
N ARG A 19 15.35 -16.05 -7.38
CA ARG A 19 14.22 -16.95 -7.14
C ARG A 19 13.14 -16.82 -8.21
N LYS A 20 12.77 -15.58 -8.57
CA LYS A 20 11.77 -15.31 -9.62
C LYS A 20 12.24 -15.77 -11.01
N VAL A 21 13.51 -15.52 -11.36
CA VAL A 21 14.10 -15.99 -12.63
C VAL A 21 14.08 -17.51 -12.68
N ARG A 22 14.51 -18.20 -11.62
CA ARG A 22 14.45 -19.67 -11.53
C ARG A 22 13.02 -20.18 -11.74
N GLN A 23 12.03 -19.57 -11.08
CA GLN A 23 10.62 -19.93 -11.24
C GLN A 23 10.15 -19.77 -12.69
N ARG A 24 10.48 -18.63 -13.33
CA ARG A 24 10.12 -18.38 -14.74
C ARG A 24 10.80 -19.37 -15.70
N CYS A 25 12.08 -19.67 -15.49
CA CYS A 25 12.74 -20.74 -16.25
C CYS A 25 12.01 -22.08 -16.08
N GLY A 26 11.56 -22.42 -14.88
CA GLY A 26 10.77 -23.61 -14.62
C GLY A 26 9.44 -23.64 -15.39
N GLU A 27 8.77 -22.48 -15.53
CA GLU A 27 7.56 -22.35 -16.35
C GLU A 27 7.86 -22.61 -17.85
N VAL A 28 8.96 -22.05 -18.35
CA VAL A 28 9.42 -22.26 -19.75
C VAL A 28 9.77 -23.74 -20.00
N PHE A 29 10.51 -24.37 -19.08
CA PHE A 29 10.84 -25.79 -19.21
C PHE A 29 9.59 -26.68 -19.19
N ARG A 30 8.63 -26.41 -18.33
CA ARG A 30 7.34 -27.14 -18.34
C ARG A 30 6.63 -27.03 -19.67
N HIS A 31 6.58 -25.82 -20.24
CA HIS A 31 6.00 -25.63 -21.58
C HIS A 31 6.79 -26.41 -22.66
N ALA A 32 8.11 -26.36 -22.59
CA ALA A 32 8.98 -27.09 -23.54
C ALA A 32 8.77 -28.61 -23.47
N ILE A 33 8.56 -29.17 -22.27
CA ILE A 33 8.26 -30.60 -22.09
C ILE A 33 6.91 -30.96 -22.72
N VAL A 34 5.86 -30.19 -22.43
CA VAL A 34 4.52 -30.44 -22.99
C VAL A 34 4.51 -30.32 -24.51
N THR A 35 5.39 -29.51 -25.09
CA THR A 35 5.50 -29.32 -26.57
C THR A 35 6.59 -30.22 -27.19
N GLY A 36 7.15 -31.19 -26.46
CA GLY A 36 8.15 -32.15 -26.97
C GLY A 36 9.54 -31.55 -27.27
N ARG A 37 9.84 -30.32 -26.74
CA ARG A 37 11.11 -29.62 -26.98
C ARG A 37 12.14 -29.84 -25.87
N ALA A 38 11.74 -30.41 -24.76
CA ALA A 38 12.62 -30.79 -23.65
C ALA A 38 12.04 -32.03 -22.95
N GLU A 39 12.90 -32.82 -22.34
CA GLU A 39 12.53 -34.04 -21.59
C GLU A 39 12.51 -33.79 -20.07
N TYR A 40 13.22 -32.77 -19.60
CA TYR A 40 13.43 -32.54 -18.16
C TYR A 40 13.43 -31.05 -17.81
N ASN A 41 12.92 -30.74 -16.59
CA ASN A 41 12.93 -29.40 -16.02
C ASN A 41 13.91 -29.32 -14.83
N PRO A 42 15.10 -28.73 -14.99
CA PRO A 42 16.10 -28.64 -13.91
C PRO A 42 15.75 -27.58 -12.84
N ALA A 43 14.84 -26.65 -13.12
CA ALA A 43 14.63 -25.50 -12.26
C ALA A 43 14.15 -25.82 -10.83
N PRO A 44 13.31 -26.84 -10.55
CA PRO A 44 12.97 -27.24 -9.20
C PRO A 44 14.18 -27.67 -8.37
N ASP A 45 15.04 -28.54 -8.94
CA ASP A 45 16.19 -29.13 -8.23
C ASP A 45 17.24 -28.07 -7.89
N LEU A 46 17.35 -27.02 -8.71
CA LEU A 46 18.26 -25.90 -8.43
C LEU A 46 17.87 -25.10 -7.18
N ALA A 47 16.66 -25.32 -6.63
CA ALA A 47 16.27 -24.66 -5.39
C ALA A 47 17.15 -25.06 -4.20
N THR A 48 17.59 -26.31 -4.16
CA THR A 48 18.43 -26.85 -3.07
C THR A 48 19.86 -26.36 -3.12
N ALA A 49 20.34 -25.97 -4.31
CA ALA A 49 21.71 -25.52 -4.56
C ALA A 49 21.91 -24.00 -4.44
N LEU A 50 20.83 -23.24 -4.14
CA LEU A 50 20.80 -21.78 -4.12
C LEU A 50 20.32 -21.26 -2.77
N ALA A 51 20.83 -20.10 -2.36
CA ALA A 51 20.40 -19.45 -1.12
C ALA A 51 18.93 -19.05 -1.19
N THR A 52 18.21 -19.31 -0.12
CA THR A 52 16.82 -18.90 0.02
C THR A 52 16.77 -17.45 0.51
N PRO A 53 16.05 -16.55 -0.18
CA PRO A 53 15.88 -15.19 0.31
C PRO A 53 15.14 -15.21 1.64
N LYS A 54 15.65 -14.47 2.62
CA LYS A 54 14.92 -14.25 3.88
C LYS A 54 13.65 -13.46 3.57
N LYS A 55 12.51 -13.91 4.07
CA LYS A 55 11.29 -13.13 4.03
C LYS A 55 11.49 -11.91 4.92
N THR A 56 11.56 -10.74 4.32
CA THR A 56 11.52 -9.47 5.04
C THR A 56 10.11 -8.90 4.91
N HIS A 57 9.55 -8.45 6.01
CA HIS A 57 8.32 -7.64 5.96
C HIS A 57 8.65 -6.28 5.35
N PHE A 58 7.66 -5.64 4.74
CA PHE A 58 7.82 -4.25 4.33
C PHE A 58 8.10 -3.41 5.57
N PRO A 59 9.13 -2.54 5.54
CA PRO A 59 9.40 -1.66 6.66
C PRO A 59 8.20 -0.75 6.90
N PHE A 60 7.84 -0.58 8.19
CA PHE A 60 6.71 0.22 8.66
C PHE A 60 7.11 0.93 9.95
N LEU A 61 6.41 2.01 10.29
CA LEU A 61 6.62 2.76 11.51
C LEU A 61 5.70 2.25 12.62
N THR A 62 6.22 2.21 13.84
CA THR A 62 5.42 2.01 15.06
C THR A 62 4.64 3.28 15.42
N ALA A 63 3.70 3.19 16.35
CA ALA A 63 2.96 4.34 16.87
C ALA A 63 3.89 5.43 17.43
N GLU A 64 4.99 5.03 18.08
CA GLU A 64 5.98 5.92 18.68
C GLU A 64 6.83 6.69 17.64
N GLU A 65 7.02 6.12 16.46
CA GLU A 65 7.77 6.75 15.37
C GLU A 65 6.91 7.70 14.51
N LEU A 66 5.59 7.54 14.54
CA LEU A 66 4.64 8.34 13.74
C LEU A 66 4.74 9.85 13.98
N PRO A 67 4.89 10.38 15.22
CA PRO A 67 4.98 11.82 15.47
C PRO A 67 6.08 12.51 14.67
N HIS A 68 7.24 11.87 14.56
CA HIS A 68 8.38 12.41 13.78
C HIS A 68 8.04 12.45 12.30
N PHE A 69 7.51 11.35 11.75
CA PHE A 69 7.10 11.28 10.35
C PHE A 69 6.02 12.31 10.01
N LEU A 70 5.01 12.47 10.86
CA LEU A 70 3.91 13.42 10.63
C LEU A 70 4.40 14.87 10.60
N ARG A 71 5.33 15.24 11.51
CA ARG A 71 5.96 16.55 11.50
C ARG A 71 6.75 16.79 10.22
N ASP A 72 7.57 15.80 9.81
CA ASP A 72 8.39 15.93 8.61
C ASP A 72 7.51 16.00 7.36
N LEU A 73 6.42 15.22 7.31
CA LEU A 73 5.43 15.28 6.23
C LEU A 73 4.68 16.64 6.22
N ALA A 74 4.37 17.22 7.37
CA ALA A 74 3.79 18.55 7.45
C ALA A 74 4.71 19.60 6.83
N GLY A 75 6.03 19.52 7.09
CA GLY A 75 7.06 20.38 6.53
C GLY A 75 7.44 20.09 5.06
N TYR A 76 6.87 19.06 4.43
CA TYR A 76 7.19 18.73 3.04
C TYR A 76 6.77 19.83 2.07
N THR A 77 7.75 20.39 1.34
CA THR A 77 7.59 21.52 0.41
C THR A 77 7.43 21.13 -1.05
N GLY A 78 7.34 19.84 -1.34
CA GLY A 78 7.15 19.35 -2.72
C GLY A 78 5.70 19.47 -3.20
N SER A 79 5.33 18.64 -4.18
CA SER A 79 3.98 18.69 -4.76
C SER A 79 2.89 18.41 -3.72
N VAL A 80 1.90 19.30 -3.65
CA VAL A 80 0.71 19.12 -2.80
C VAL A 80 -0.03 17.82 -3.15
N ILE A 81 -0.11 17.45 -4.43
CA ILE A 81 -0.78 16.22 -4.88
C ILE A 81 -0.10 14.98 -4.26
N THR A 82 1.25 14.92 -4.27
CA THR A 82 1.96 13.76 -3.70
C THR A 82 1.98 13.77 -2.18
N LYS A 83 1.98 14.96 -1.55
CA LYS A 83 1.80 15.10 -0.09
C LYS A 83 0.45 14.55 0.33
N THR A 84 -0.63 15.04 -0.27
CA THR A 84 -2.00 14.60 0.02
C THR A 84 -2.20 13.12 -0.29
N ALA A 85 -1.61 12.61 -1.39
CA ALA A 85 -1.60 11.18 -1.71
C ALA A 85 -0.96 10.35 -0.58
N THR A 86 0.15 10.83 0.01
CA THR A 86 0.83 10.17 1.12
C THR A 86 -0.02 10.21 2.40
N GLN A 87 -0.73 11.31 2.66
CA GLN A 87 -1.65 11.42 3.79
C GLN A 87 -2.86 10.48 3.63
N ILE A 88 -3.47 10.45 2.46
CA ILE A 88 -4.65 9.59 2.21
C ILE A 88 -4.29 8.10 2.28
N ILE A 89 -3.17 7.67 1.70
CA ILE A 89 -2.77 6.25 1.80
C ILE A 89 -2.48 5.84 3.25
N MET A 90 -1.91 6.73 4.04
CA MET A 90 -1.69 6.51 5.47
C MET A 90 -3.00 6.37 6.23
N LEU A 91 -3.98 7.26 5.98
CA LEU A 91 -5.26 7.31 6.70
C LEU A 91 -6.27 6.26 6.24
N THR A 92 -6.15 5.70 5.04
CA THR A 92 -7.12 4.75 4.48
C THR A 92 -6.62 3.32 4.38
N GLY A 93 -5.29 3.14 4.38
CA GLY A 93 -4.67 1.83 4.17
C GLY A 93 -4.92 1.22 2.78
N VAL A 94 -5.35 1.97 1.79
CA VAL A 94 -5.49 1.48 0.40
C VAL A 94 -4.12 1.15 -0.22
N ARG A 95 -4.09 0.36 -1.29
CA ARG A 95 -2.83 0.10 -1.98
C ARG A 95 -2.44 1.27 -2.89
N THR A 96 -1.14 1.42 -3.13
CA THR A 96 -0.63 2.48 -4.03
C THR A 96 -1.30 2.47 -5.40
N GLN A 97 -1.61 1.29 -5.95
CA GLN A 97 -2.33 1.15 -7.21
C GLN A 97 -3.76 1.72 -7.11
N GLU A 98 -4.48 1.38 -6.05
CA GLU A 98 -5.84 1.85 -5.77
C GLU A 98 -5.85 3.37 -5.62
N LEU A 99 -4.93 3.92 -4.82
CA LEU A 99 -4.77 5.37 -4.65
C LEU A 99 -4.53 6.09 -5.98
N ARG A 100 -3.56 5.64 -6.75
CA ARG A 100 -3.13 6.32 -8.00
C ARG A 100 -4.24 6.44 -9.02
N PHE A 101 -5.11 5.45 -9.11
CA PHE A 101 -6.21 5.40 -10.05
C PHE A 101 -7.54 5.89 -9.48
N ALA A 102 -7.51 6.54 -8.31
CA ALA A 102 -8.69 7.18 -7.74
C ALA A 102 -9.27 8.23 -8.72
N ARG A 103 -10.56 8.14 -8.98
CA ARG A 103 -11.30 9.07 -9.85
C ARG A 103 -12.25 9.90 -9.00
N TRP A 104 -12.52 11.12 -9.43
CA TRP A 104 -13.48 11.98 -8.74
C TRP A 104 -14.90 11.41 -8.73
N GLU A 105 -15.28 10.68 -9.76
CA GLU A 105 -16.58 10.00 -9.85
C GLU A 105 -16.75 8.87 -8.83
N ASP A 106 -15.64 8.29 -8.33
CA ASP A 106 -15.65 7.22 -7.33
C ASP A 106 -15.77 7.76 -5.88
N ILE A 107 -15.68 9.10 -5.68
CA ILE A 107 -15.72 9.74 -4.36
C ILE A 107 -17.11 10.31 -4.09
N ASN A 108 -17.82 9.67 -3.19
CA ASN A 108 -19.12 10.16 -2.73
C ASN A 108 -18.96 10.94 -1.42
N PHE A 109 -18.92 12.27 -1.50
CA PHE A 109 -18.74 13.17 -0.36
C PHE A 109 -19.96 13.14 0.58
N GLU A 110 -21.18 13.06 0.04
CA GLU A 110 -22.41 13.04 0.82
C GLU A 110 -22.49 11.80 1.71
N LYS A 111 -22.20 10.62 1.11
CA LYS A 111 -22.18 9.34 1.84
C LYS A 111 -20.86 9.10 2.58
N ARG A 112 -19.84 9.91 2.35
CA ARG A 112 -18.48 9.74 2.86
C ARG A 112 -17.92 8.35 2.52
N LEU A 113 -18.01 8.00 1.24
CA LEU A 113 -17.54 6.72 0.71
C LEU A 113 -16.65 6.94 -0.51
N TRP A 114 -15.57 6.19 -0.56
CA TRP A 114 -14.77 6.01 -1.77
C TRP A 114 -15.00 4.59 -2.31
N GLU A 115 -15.60 4.50 -3.48
CA GLU A 115 -16.00 3.25 -4.13
C GLU A 115 -14.96 2.89 -5.18
N ILE A 116 -14.01 2.00 -4.84
CA ILE A 116 -12.92 1.59 -5.73
C ILE A 116 -13.43 0.48 -6.67
N PRO A 117 -13.44 0.70 -7.99
CA PRO A 117 -13.98 -0.28 -8.94
C PRO A 117 -13.09 -1.52 -9.06
N ALA A 118 -13.71 -2.64 -9.46
CA ALA A 118 -13.05 -3.95 -9.53
C ALA A 118 -11.83 -3.98 -10.47
N GLU A 119 -11.84 -3.16 -11.51
CA GLU A 119 -10.78 -3.07 -12.53
C GLU A 119 -9.44 -2.60 -11.92
N VAL A 120 -9.51 -1.73 -10.93
CA VAL A 120 -8.35 -1.18 -10.22
C VAL A 120 -7.84 -2.16 -9.16
N MET A 121 -8.75 -2.98 -8.61
CA MET A 121 -8.45 -3.90 -7.53
C MET A 121 -7.62 -5.11 -7.98
N LYS A 122 -6.62 -5.48 -7.16
CA LYS A 122 -5.78 -6.67 -7.40
C LYS A 122 -6.62 -7.95 -7.53
N MET A 123 -7.67 -8.08 -6.73
CA MET A 123 -8.53 -9.28 -6.67
C MET A 123 -9.78 -9.17 -7.53
N LYS A 124 -9.90 -8.13 -8.39
CA LYS A 124 -11.03 -7.94 -9.29
C LYS A 124 -12.41 -7.96 -8.58
N ARG A 125 -12.46 -7.45 -7.37
CA ARG A 125 -13.70 -7.23 -6.59
C ARG A 125 -13.75 -5.76 -6.19
N PRO A 126 -14.90 -5.08 -6.29
CA PRO A 126 -15.02 -3.69 -5.86
C PRO A 126 -14.75 -3.57 -4.37
N HIS A 127 -14.25 -2.42 -3.94
CA HIS A 127 -13.93 -2.17 -2.55
C HIS A 127 -14.49 -0.81 -2.12
N ILE A 128 -15.20 -0.79 -0.99
CA ILE A 128 -15.75 0.43 -0.41
C ILE A 128 -14.87 0.85 0.76
N VAL A 129 -14.38 2.08 0.73
CA VAL A 129 -13.56 2.69 1.77
C VAL A 129 -14.39 3.79 2.45
N PRO A 130 -14.82 3.62 3.72
CA PRO A 130 -15.40 4.71 4.48
C PRO A 130 -14.34 5.79 4.73
N MET A 131 -14.72 7.04 4.51
CA MET A 131 -13.84 8.19 4.66
C MET A 131 -14.08 8.87 6.01
N SER A 132 -13.01 9.05 6.79
CA SER A 132 -13.02 9.94 7.96
C SER A 132 -13.12 11.40 7.54
N ASP A 133 -13.43 12.29 8.46
CA ASP A 133 -13.52 13.74 8.22
C ASP A 133 -12.22 14.27 7.61
N GLN A 134 -11.06 13.85 8.13
CA GLN A 134 -9.75 14.25 7.63
C GLN A 134 -9.50 13.79 6.18
N VAL A 135 -9.98 12.60 5.82
CA VAL A 135 -9.85 12.09 4.43
C VAL A 135 -10.74 12.88 3.49
N VAL A 136 -11.95 13.24 3.91
CA VAL A 136 -12.86 14.11 3.15
C VAL A 136 -12.20 15.46 2.89
N GLU A 137 -11.69 16.13 3.94
CA GLU A 137 -10.99 17.41 3.83
C GLU A 137 -9.79 17.35 2.88
N LEU A 138 -9.00 16.27 2.93
CA LEU A 138 -7.88 16.05 2.03
C LEU A 138 -8.31 15.92 0.56
N PHE A 139 -9.38 15.20 0.27
CA PHE A 139 -9.93 15.14 -1.09
C PHE A 139 -10.46 16.51 -1.52
N GLU A 140 -11.22 17.20 -0.68
CA GLU A 140 -11.77 18.53 -0.98
C GLU A 140 -10.66 19.56 -1.27
N SER A 141 -9.53 19.49 -0.53
CA SER A 141 -8.38 20.37 -0.76
C SER A 141 -7.74 20.19 -2.15
N LEU A 142 -7.87 19.00 -2.76
CA LEU A 142 -7.39 18.75 -4.12
C LEU A 142 -8.37 19.15 -5.21
N LYS A 143 -9.65 19.30 -4.90
CA LYS A 143 -10.71 19.58 -5.89
C LYS A 143 -10.46 20.85 -6.73
N PRO A 144 -9.97 21.97 -6.16
CA PRO A 144 -9.58 23.15 -6.95
C PRO A 144 -8.39 22.90 -7.89
N ILE A 145 -7.54 21.92 -7.60
CA ILE A 145 -6.28 21.67 -8.31
C ILE A 145 -6.46 20.63 -9.42
N THR A 146 -7.22 19.58 -9.13
CA THR A 146 -7.34 18.42 -10.04
C THR A 146 -8.79 18.09 -10.43
N GLY A 147 -9.78 18.81 -9.92
CA GLY A 147 -11.21 18.52 -10.17
C GLY A 147 -11.66 18.66 -11.62
N LEU A 148 -10.88 19.32 -12.47
CA LEU A 148 -11.13 19.40 -13.93
C LEU A 148 -10.68 18.13 -14.69
N TYR A 149 -9.96 17.23 -14.02
CA TYR A 149 -9.44 15.99 -14.59
C TYR A 149 -10.19 14.78 -14.04
N PRO A 150 -10.25 13.66 -14.75
CA PRO A 150 -10.92 12.46 -14.25
C PRO A 150 -10.25 11.88 -12.99
N LEU A 151 -8.92 11.97 -12.90
CA LEU A 151 -8.14 11.41 -11.81
C LEU A 151 -7.94 12.44 -10.68
N VAL A 152 -7.99 11.98 -9.44
CA VAL A 152 -7.68 12.77 -8.25
C VAL A 152 -6.18 13.09 -8.19
N PHE A 153 -5.34 12.09 -8.41
CA PHE A 153 -3.88 12.19 -8.31
C PHE A 153 -3.24 12.20 -9.70
N VAL A 154 -3.31 13.35 -10.35
CA VAL A 154 -2.81 13.53 -11.72
C VAL A 154 -1.28 13.62 -11.78
N GLY A 155 -0.70 13.10 -12.85
CA GLY A 155 0.73 13.18 -13.13
C GLY A 155 1.20 14.61 -13.40
N ARG A 156 2.47 14.89 -13.10
CA ARG A 156 3.09 16.21 -13.29
C ARG A 156 3.20 16.59 -14.79
N ASN A 157 3.64 15.66 -15.61
CA ASN A 157 3.91 15.89 -17.03
C ASN A 157 2.68 15.66 -17.92
N ASP A 158 1.76 14.83 -17.47
CA ASP A 158 0.53 14.49 -18.19
C ASP A 158 -0.61 14.36 -17.17
N ARG A 159 -1.51 15.35 -17.18
CA ARG A 159 -2.65 15.42 -16.25
C ARG A 159 -3.73 14.37 -16.53
N MET A 160 -3.69 13.70 -17.68
CA MET A 160 -4.57 12.60 -18.01
C MET A 160 -4.05 11.24 -17.50
N LYS A 161 -2.83 11.21 -16.98
CA LYS A 161 -2.22 10.02 -16.37
C LYS A 161 -2.10 10.19 -14.86
N PRO A 162 -2.14 9.08 -14.09
CA PRO A 162 -1.96 9.14 -12.65
C PRO A 162 -0.51 9.48 -12.27
N ILE A 163 -0.28 9.92 -11.03
CA ILE A 163 1.07 9.99 -10.45
C ILE A 163 1.80 8.67 -10.63
N SER A 164 3.14 8.71 -10.63
CA SER A 164 3.96 7.50 -10.80
C SER A 164 3.73 6.52 -9.63
N LYS A 165 4.00 5.23 -9.86
CA LYS A 165 3.91 4.22 -8.80
C LYS A 165 4.90 4.44 -7.66
N GLU A 166 5.95 5.21 -7.91
CA GLU A 166 6.99 5.53 -6.93
C GLU A 166 6.71 6.84 -6.18
N SER A 167 5.70 7.63 -6.57
CA SER A 167 5.50 9.00 -6.05
C SER A 167 5.38 9.04 -4.52
N VAL A 168 4.60 8.15 -3.90
CA VAL A 168 4.49 8.07 -2.44
C VAL A 168 5.83 7.67 -1.80
N ASN A 169 6.51 6.66 -2.37
CA ASN A 169 7.81 6.24 -1.85
C ASN A 169 8.89 7.31 -2.04
N GLN A 170 8.80 8.14 -3.08
CA GLN A 170 9.70 9.29 -3.26
C GLN A 170 9.49 10.35 -2.17
N VAL A 171 8.24 10.64 -1.78
CA VAL A 171 7.97 11.52 -0.62
C VAL A 171 8.61 10.95 0.63
N ILE A 172 8.37 9.67 0.93
CA ILE A 172 8.94 8.96 2.08
C ILE A 172 10.47 9.02 2.07
N GLU A 173 11.10 8.80 0.91
CA GLU A 173 12.57 8.84 0.76
C GLU A 173 13.11 10.26 0.96
N LEU A 174 12.46 11.29 0.40
CA LEU A 174 12.86 12.70 0.56
C LEU A 174 12.75 13.17 2.02
N LEU A 175 11.83 12.61 2.79
CA LEU A 175 11.70 12.85 4.23
C LEU A 175 12.72 12.07 5.08
N GLY A 176 13.63 11.28 4.47
CA GLY A 176 14.67 10.53 5.19
C GLY A 176 14.25 9.15 5.69
N TYR A 177 13.09 8.63 5.30
CA TYR A 177 12.57 7.33 5.77
C TYR A 177 12.85 6.17 4.79
N LYS A 178 13.80 6.34 3.87
CA LYS A 178 14.23 5.25 2.97
C LYS A 178 14.67 4.01 3.77
N GLY A 179 14.08 2.86 3.46
CA GLY A 179 14.36 1.59 4.15
C GLY A 179 13.70 1.44 5.52
N ARG A 180 13.07 2.49 6.07
CA ARG A 180 12.31 2.48 7.34
C ARG A 180 10.81 2.46 7.13
N LEU A 181 10.33 3.02 6.03
CA LEU A 181 8.91 3.10 5.67
C LEU A 181 8.73 2.92 4.17
N THR A 182 7.58 2.40 3.78
CA THR A 182 7.09 2.39 2.39
C THR A 182 5.59 2.72 2.37
N GLY A 183 5.07 3.11 1.21
CA GLY A 183 3.61 3.28 1.05
C GLY A 183 2.81 2.03 1.43
N HIS A 184 3.39 0.82 1.25
CA HIS A 184 2.78 -0.42 1.74
C HIS A 184 2.93 -0.60 3.25
N GLY A 185 4.00 -0.05 3.85
CA GLY A 185 4.24 -0.07 5.29
C GLY A 185 3.14 0.61 6.10
N PHE A 186 2.49 1.67 5.58
CA PHE A 186 1.35 2.31 6.26
C PHE A 186 0.22 1.34 6.58
N ARG A 187 0.01 0.33 5.74
CA ARG A 187 -1.01 -0.71 5.99
C ARG A 187 -0.64 -1.59 7.18
N HIS A 188 0.65 -1.87 7.37
CA HIS A 188 1.14 -2.59 8.55
C HIS A 188 0.99 -1.72 9.80
N THR A 189 1.41 -0.44 9.74
CA THR A 189 1.21 0.52 10.84
C THR A 189 -0.25 0.59 11.26
N MET A 190 -1.18 0.81 10.30
CA MET A 190 -2.61 0.84 10.57
C MET A 190 -3.11 -0.47 11.19
N SER A 191 -2.78 -1.61 10.59
CA SER A 191 -3.22 -2.92 11.07
C SER A 191 -2.74 -3.17 12.50
N THR A 192 -1.48 -2.84 12.80
CA THR A 192 -0.90 -3.02 14.14
C THR A 192 -1.65 -2.16 15.16
N ILE A 193 -1.77 -0.87 14.93
CA ILE A 193 -2.43 0.07 15.84
C ILE A 193 -3.89 -0.35 16.10
N LEU A 194 -4.65 -0.66 15.04
CA LEU A 194 -6.05 -1.04 15.18
C LEU A 194 -6.25 -2.37 15.93
N HIS A 195 -5.33 -3.34 15.79
CA HIS A 195 -5.36 -4.58 16.56
C HIS A 195 -4.97 -4.36 18.03
N GLU A 196 -3.97 -3.52 18.31
CA GLU A 196 -3.55 -3.17 19.66
C GLU A 196 -4.66 -2.44 20.42
N GLU A 197 -5.45 -1.61 19.75
CA GLU A 197 -6.63 -0.94 20.30
C GLU A 197 -7.87 -1.84 20.42
N GLY A 198 -7.78 -3.09 19.99
CA GLY A 198 -8.84 -4.09 20.15
C GLY A 198 -9.99 -3.98 19.15
N PHE A 199 -9.83 -3.28 18.03
CA PHE A 199 -10.83 -3.28 16.97
C PHE A 199 -11.05 -4.65 16.36
N ASN A 200 -12.27 -4.90 15.88
CA ASN A 200 -12.64 -6.17 15.28
C ASN A 200 -11.76 -6.52 14.08
N SER A 201 -11.06 -7.65 14.14
CA SER A 201 -10.17 -8.12 13.08
C SER A 201 -10.87 -8.23 11.71
N ALA A 202 -12.16 -8.59 11.66
CA ALA A 202 -12.90 -8.67 10.40
C ALA A 202 -13.10 -7.29 9.76
N TRP A 203 -13.22 -6.22 10.55
CA TRP A 203 -13.28 -4.85 10.05
C TRP A 203 -11.94 -4.41 9.48
N ILE A 204 -10.85 -4.72 10.19
CA ILE A 204 -9.48 -4.39 9.76
C ILE A 204 -9.14 -5.11 8.45
N GLU A 205 -9.39 -6.43 8.38
CA GLU A 205 -9.13 -7.23 7.19
C GLU A 205 -9.97 -6.77 5.98
N THR A 206 -11.25 -6.42 6.23
CA THR A 206 -12.14 -5.86 5.19
C THR A 206 -11.63 -4.49 4.72
N GLN A 207 -11.21 -3.60 5.66
CA GLN A 207 -10.63 -2.29 5.31
C GLN A 207 -9.38 -2.43 4.44
N LEU A 208 -8.53 -3.40 4.76
CA LEU A 208 -7.32 -3.68 4.01
C LEU A 208 -7.57 -4.50 2.74
N ALA A 209 -8.82 -4.84 2.42
CA ALA A 209 -9.18 -5.70 1.27
C ALA A 209 -8.30 -6.96 1.22
N HIS A 210 -8.10 -7.59 2.39
CA HIS A 210 -7.47 -8.90 2.48
C HIS A 210 -8.50 -9.98 2.14
N VAL A 211 -8.06 -10.98 1.40
CA VAL A 211 -8.91 -12.14 1.11
C VAL A 211 -8.85 -13.10 2.30
N ASP A 212 -10.01 -13.40 2.85
CA ASP A 212 -10.10 -14.46 3.86
C ASP A 212 -9.63 -15.78 3.23
N LYS A 213 -8.56 -16.34 3.78
CA LYS A 213 -7.98 -17.61 3.31
C LYS A 213 -8.90 -18.81 3.62
N ASN A 214 -9.89 -18.62 4.45
CA ASN A 214 -10.89 -19.62 4.75
C ASN A 214 -11.94 -19.59 3.63
N ALA A 215 -11.83 -20.52 2.66
CA ALA A 215 -12.70 -20.58 1.48
C ALA A 215 -14.20 -20.59 1.84
N ILE A 216 -14.58 -21.15 2.99
CA ILE A 216 -15.96 -21.21 3.49
C ILE A 216 -16.44 -19.80 3.92
N ARG A 217 -15.64 -19.01 4.64
CA ARG A 217 -16.00 -17.64 5.02
C ARG A 217 -15.96 -16.68 3.83
N GLY A 218 -14.97 -16.81 2.95
CA GLY A 218 -14.81 -15.93 1.79
C GLY A 218 -15.93 -16.06 0.75
N THR A 219 -16.59 -17.22 0.67
CA THR A 219 -17.68 -17.48 -0.28
C THR A 219 -19.02 -16.89 0.17
N TYR A 220 -19.26 -16.78 1.48
CA TYR A 220 -20.54 -16.36 2.05
C TYR A 220 -20.50 -15.00 2.75
N ASN A 221 -19.32 -14.42 2.99
CA ASN A 221 -19.24 -13.16 3.72
C ASN A 221 -19.21 -11.96 2.78
N HIS A 222 -20.38 -11.48 2.37
CA HIS A 222 -20.56 -10.21 1.65
C HIS A 222 -20.72 -9.01 2.59
N ALA A 223 -20.54 -9.22 3.89
CA ALA A 223 -20.70 -8.16 4.88
C ALA A 223 -19.57 -7.11 4.71
N GLN A 224 -19.94 -5.88 4.49
CA GLN A 224 -19.01 -4.75 4.35
C GLN A 224 -18.63 -4.15 5.71
N TYR A 225 -19.31 -4.53 6.78
CA TYR A 225 -19.14 -3.99 8.15
C TYR A 225 -19.06 -2.45 8.15
N LEU A 226 -19.88 -1.80 7.32
CA LEU A 226 -19.65 -0.41 6.95
C LEU A 226 -19.69 0.52 8.16
N GLU A 227 -20.68 0.36 9.06
CA GLU A 227 -20.83 1.22 10.24
C GLU A 227 -19.64 1.07 11.20
N GLY A 228 -19.28 -0.17 11.57
CA GLY A 228 -18.13 -0.39 12.44
C GLY A 228 -16.80 0.06 11.80
N ARG A 229 -16.67 -0.05 10.48
CA ARG A 229 -15.50 0.47 9.77
C ARG A 229 -15.49 2.01 9.74
N ARG A 230 -16.64 2.69 9.68
CA ARG A 230 -16.72 4.16 9.79
C ARG A 230 -16.15 4.62 11.14
N GLU A 231 -16.64 4.04 12.22
CA GLU A 231 -16.16 4.34 13.57
C GLU A 231 -14.67 4.07 13.73
N MET A 232 -14.22 2.91 13.28
CA MET A 232 -12.81 2.51 13.32
C MET A 232 -11.91 3.47 12.53
N MET A 233 -12.30 3.85 11.31
CA MET A 233 -11.50 4.73 10.45
C MET A 233 -11.50 6.17 10.94
N GLN A 234 -12.60 6.64 11.54
CA GLN A 234 -12.63 7.95 12.17
C GLN A 234 -11.72 7.97 13.40
N TRP A 235 -11.85 6.96 14.27
CA TRP A 235 -10.96 6.82 15.43
C TRP A 235 -9.47 6.81 15.01
N TYR A 236 -9.12 6.04 13.98
CA TYR A 236 -7.73 5.98 13.50
C TYR A 236 -7.24 7.33 12.97
N ALA A 237 -8.07 8.04 12.23
CA ALA A 237 -7.71 9.38 11.72
C ALA A 237 -7.54 10.40 12.85
N ASP A 238 -8.39 10.34 13.87
CA ASP A 238 -8.28 11.19 15.07
C ASP A 238 -7.02 10.86 15.87
N PHE A 239 -6.71 9.58 16.05
CA PHE A 239 -5.46 9.12 16.67
C PHE A 239 -4.24 9.69 15.94
N ILE A 240 -4.16 9.56 14.61
CA ILE A 240 -3.08 10.12 13.80
C ILE A 240 -3.00 11.65 13.96
N GLY A 241 -4.14 12.34 13.99
CA GLY A 241 -4.22 13.79 14.21
C GLY A 241 -3.70 14.22 15.58
N GLN A 242 -4.04 13.48 16.63
CA GLN A 242 -3.58 13.76 18.02
C GLN A 242 -2.08 13.52 18.15
N VAL A 243 -1.59 12.39 17.68
CA VAL A 243 -0.16 12.02 17.69
C VAL A 243 0.69 13.07 16.94
N GLY A 244 0.18 13.62 15.83
CA GLY A 244 0.84 14.70 15.10
C GLY A 244 0.88 16.04 15.86
N LYS A 245 -0.12 16.34 16.69
CA LYS A 245 -0.20 17.58 17.50
C LYS A 245 0.67 17.53 18.75
N PHE A 246 0.83 16.39 19.39
CA PHE A 246 1.52 16.25 20.68
C PHE A 246 2.98 16.70 20.64
N GLN A 247 3.67 16.62 19.52
CA GLN A 247 5.06 17.08 19.39
C GLN A 247 5.24 18.58 19.11
N LEU A 248 4.22 19.26 18.61
CA LEU A 248 4.27 20.71 18.45
C LEU A 248 4.26 21.44 19.79
N THR A 249 3.60 20.86 20.81
CA THR A 249 3.55 21.42 22.17
C THR A 249 4.77 21.09 23.00
N SER A 250 5.41 19.94 22.83
CA SER A 250 6.63 19.57 23.57
C SER A 250 7.89 20.30 23.11
N SER A 251 7.94 20.77 21.85
CA SER A 251 9.07 21.58 21.33
C SER A 251 9.04 23.05 21.78
N LEU A 252 7.91 23.54 22.31
CA LEU A 252 7.77 24.91 22.83
C LEU A 252 8.11 25.06 24.35
N CYS A 253 8.32 23.93 25.03
CA CYS A 253 8.67 23.93 26.46
C CYS A 253 10.18 23.73 26.75
N SER A 254 11.04 23.81 25.72
CA SER A 254 12.49 23.60 25.85
C SER A 254 13.27 24.85 25.41
N TYR A 255 12.88 26.04 25.92
CA TYR A 255 13.70 27.26 25.92
C TYR A 255 13.56 27.99 27.26
#